data_602167439f5c8ab1fd460fbb64e264f0
#
_entry.id   602167439f5c8ab1fd460fbb64e264f0
#
_cell.length_a   1.000
_cell.length_b   1.000
_cell.length_c   1.000
_cell.angle_alpha   90.00
_cell.angle_beta   90.00
_cell.angle_gamma   90.00
#
_symmetry.space_group_name_H-M   'P 1'
#
loop_
_entity.id
_entity.type
_entity.pdbx_description
1 polymer ?
#
loop_
_entity_poly.entity_id
_entity_poly.type
_entity_poly.pdbx_seq_one_letter_code
_entity_poly.pdbx_strand_id
1 'polypeptide(L)'
;MMNILITQILGPQYVRTYDVIFKLLNFFLMLQTLMLTPLWSAYTDAYVKQDYAWIRKAFHKTNLSLVALTFFMVLVAWKIDFFIWLWLHIHVDYSYSLLGLMVLYQILMLFNGNNCYLLNGIGEIDWQLWAFIVAAALMVPMAYCFSVYLNMGLVGIVLANDISMLIVVTTVMLNVQMLFKKWK
;
A
#
# COMPACT_ATOMS: atom_id res chain seq x y z
N MET A 1 -10.01 -4.49 8.33
CA MET A 1 -11.16 -4.40 7.41
C MET A 1 -11.23 -5.58 6.43
N MET A 2 -10.16 -5.91 5.70
CA MET A 2 -10.16 -7.01 4.71
C MET A 2 -10.61 -8.34 5.27
N ASN A 3 -10.10 -8.76 6.45
CA ASN A 3 -10.49 -10.03 7.07
C ASN A 3 -11.98 -10.14 7.35
N ILE A 4 -12.63 -9.02 7.71
CA ILE A 4 -14.09 -8.98 7.93
C ILE A 4 -14.83 -9.21 6.62
N LEU A 5 -14.43 -8.52 5.55
CA LEU A 5 -15.05 -8.70 4.23
C LEU A 5 -14.85 -10.11 3.68
N ILE A 6 -13.65 -10.67 3.81
CA ILE A 6 -13.37 -12.06 3.40
C ILE A 6 -14.26 -13.01 4.17
N THR A 7 -14.38 -12.83 5.49
CA THR A 7 -15.22 -13.70 6.33
C THR A 7 -16.69 -13.62 5.95
N GLN A 8 -17.19 -12.41 5.68
CA GLN A 8 -18.62 -12.19 5.35
C GLN A 8 -19.00 -12.68 3.95
N ILE A 9 -18.08 -12.55 2.98
CA ILE A 9 -18.38 -12.89 1.57
C ILE A 9 -18.04 -14.35 1.28
N LEU A 10 -16.90 -14.87 1.77
CA LEU A 10 -16.38 -16.19 1.40
C LEU A 10 -16.32 -17.19 2.55
N GLY A 11 -16.33 -16.70 3.79
CA GLY A 11 -16.18 -17.51 4.99
C GLY A 11 -14.80 -17.45 5.62
N PRO A 12 -14.66 -17.89 6.90
CA PRO A 12 -13.44 -17.72 7.69
C PRO A 12 -12.26 -18.56 7.21
N GLN A 13 -12.48 -19.62 6.45
CA GLN A 13 -11.41 -20.51 5.94
C GLN A 13 -10.45 -19.79 4.99
N TYR A 14 -10.91 -18.77 4.27
CA TYR A 14 -10.08 -18.00 3.33
C TYR A 14 -9.21 -16.93 4.01
N VAL A 15 -9.56 -16.56 5.24
CA VAL A 15 -8.83 -15.53 6.00
C VAL A 15 -7.41 -15.97 6.30
N ARG A 16 -7.17 -17.26 6.62
CA ARG A 16 -5.86 -17.79 6.97
C ARG A 16 -4.84 -17.58 5.85
N THR A 17 -5.21 -17.97 4.63
CA THR A 17 -4.34 -17.82 3.45
C THR A 17 -3.98 -16.35 3.22
N TYR A 18 -5.00 -15.47 3.22
CA TYR A 18 -4.79 -14.03 3.05
C TYR A 18 -3.89 -13.45 4.16
N ASP A 19 -4.19 -13.75 5.41
CA ASP A 19 -3.55 -13.13 6.57
C ASP A 19 -2.07 -13.50 6.71
N VAL A 20 -1.70 -14.75 6.43
CA VAL A 20 -0.31 -15.22 6.47
C VAL A 20 0.53 -14.49 5.42
N ILE A 21 0.08 -14.45 4.17
CA ILE A 21 0.78 -13.78 3.09
C ILE A 21 0.85 -12.27 3.37
N PHE A 22 -0.28 -11.67 3.78
CA PHE A 22 -0.36 -10.25 4.09
C PHE A 22 0.64 -9.83 5.17
N LYS A 23 0.72 -10.56 6.28
CA LYS A 23 1.64 -10.26 7.38
C LYS A 23 3.10 -10.33 6.97
N LEU A 24 3.47 -11.33 6.17
CA LEU A 24 4.83 -11.46 5.67
C LEU A 24 5.22 -10.26 4.78
N LEU A 25 4.34 -9.88 3.84
CA LEU A 25 4.60 -8.74 2.95
C LEU A 25 4.51 -7.40 3.69
N ASN A 26 3.64 -7.28 4.69
CA ASN A 26 3.47 -6.07 5.50
C ASN A 26 4.71 -5.71 6.34
N PHE A 27 5.62 -6.66 6.55
CA PHE A 27 6.92 -6.40 7.18
C PHE A 27 7.69 -5.28 6.47
N PHE A 28 7.63 -5.21 5.14
CA PHE A 28 8.27 -4.15 4.36
C PHE A 28 7.65 -2.77 4.60
N LEU A 29 6.32 -2.71 4.81
CA LEU A 29 5.65 -1.46 5.22
C LEU A 29 6.07 -1.01 6.63
N MET A 30 6.29 -1.95 7.55
CA MET A 30 6.84 -1.62 8.88
C MET A 30 8.24 -1.02 8.76
N LEU A 31 9.12 -1.59 7.94
CA LEU A 31 10.45 -1.03 7.69
C LEU A 31 10.36 0.38 7.10
N GLN A 32 9.48 0.58 6.12
CA GLN A 32 9.22 1.91 5.57
C GLN A 32 8.77 2.91 6.63
N THR A 33 7.82 2.53 7.49
CA THR A 33 7.30 3.40 8.53
C THR A 33 8.41 3.87 9.47
N LEU A 34 9.31 2.96 9.88
CA LEU A 34 10.48 3.31 10.69
C LEU A 34 11.39 4.35 10.01
N MET A 35 11.54 4.26 8.67
CA MET A 35 12.33 5.20 7.89
C MET A 35 11.63 6.56 7.71
N LEU A 36 10.32 6.57 7.52
CA LEU A 36 9.55 7.77 7.18
C LEU A 36 9.10 8.55 8.42
N THR A 37 8.91 7.92 9.57
CA THR A 37 8.43 8.59 10.79
C THR A 37 9.25 9.84 11.17
N PRO A 38 10.60 9.81 11.21
CA PRO A 38 11.38 11.00 11.52
C PRO A 38 11.29 12.08 10.41
N LEU A 39 10.97 11.69 9.19
CA LEU A 39 10.86 12.64 8.08
C LEU A 39 9.60 13.49 8.13
N TRP A 40 8.56 13.06 8.83
CA TRP A 40 7.34 13.86 9.01
C TRP A 40 7.67 15.23 9.60
N SER A 41 8.29 15.25 10.76
CA SER A 41 8.68 16.51 11.44
C SER A 41 9.70 17.31 10.62
N ALA A 42 10.64 16.62 9.94
CA ALA A 42 11.62 17.28 9.09
C ALA A 42 10.98 17.96 7.86
N TYR A 43 9.95 17.38 7.27
CA TYR A 43 9.18 18.02 6.19
C TYR A 43 8.42 19.26 6.70
N THR A 44 7.82 19.17 7.90
CA THR A 44 7.15 20.33 8.52
C THR A 44 8.15 21.48 8.75
N ASP A 45 9.31 21.19 9.34
CA ASP A 45 10.34 22.21 9.63
C ASP A 45 10.88 22.84 8.33
N ALA A 46 11.20 22.04 7.34
CA ALA A 46 11.67 22.51 6.03
C ALA A 46 10.61 23.35 5.31
N TYR A 47 9.33 22.97 5.41
CA TYR A 47 8.22 23.71 4.79
C TYR A 47 8.03 25.08 5.42
N VAL A 48 8.08 25.19 6.76
CA VAL A 48 8.02 26.49 7.49
C VAL A 48 9.19 27.38 7.12
N LYS A 49 10.39 26.81 6.92
CA LYS A 49 11.59 27.54 6.45
C LYS A 49 11.61 27.82 4.96
N GLN A 50 10.61 27.38 4.20
CA GLN A 50 10.53 27.49 2.73
C GLN A 50 11.70 26.81 1.99
N ASP A 51 12.34 25.81 2.62
CA ASP A 51 13.42 25.04 1.99
C ASP A 51 12.85 23.91 1.11
N TYR A 52 12.21 24.32 0.02
CA TYR A 52 11.61 23.40 -0.94
C TYR A 52 12.66 22.55 -1.68
N ALA A 53 13.89 23.04 -1.76
CA ALA A 53 14.99 22.30 -2.37
C ALA A 53 15.36 21.05 -1.53
N TRP A 54 15.43 21.22 -0.22
CA TRP A 54 15.66 20.13 0.72
C TRP A 54 14.51 19.10 0.68
N ILE A 55 13.25 19.59 0.72
CA ILE A 55 12.06 18.71 0.66
C ILE A 55 12.14 17.81 -0.58
N ARG A 56 12.41 18.39 -1.75
CA ARG A 56 12.49 17.65 -3.01
C ARG A 56 13.62 16.62 -3.00
N LYS A 57 14.79 17.00 -2.48
CA LYS A 57 15.95 16.11 -2.35
C LYS A 57 15.67 14.96 -1.39
N ALA A 58 15.07 15.22 -0.23
CA ALA A 58 14.67 14.22 0.74
C ALA A 58 13.65 13.25 0.15
N PHE A 59 12.60 13.76 -0.49
CA PHE A 59 11.57 12.95 -1.16
C PHE A 59 12.14 12.08 -2.28
N HIS A 60 13.09 12.58 -3.06
CA HIS A 60 13.75 11.77 -4.08
C HIS A 60 14.59 10.64 -3.48
N LYS A 61 15.31 10.91 -2.41
CA LYS A 61 16.10 9.88 -1.69
C LYS A 61 15.21 8.80 -1.09
N THR A 62 14.07 9.17 -0.50
CA THR A 62 13.13 8.18 0.04
C THR A 62 12.51 7.34 -1.07
N ASN A 63 12.14 7.93 -2.21
CA ASN A 63 11.67 7.15 -3.36
C ASN A 63 12.70 6.13 -3.84
N LEU A 64 13.99 6.48 -3.84
CA LEU A 64 15.05 5.54 -4.22
C LEU A 64 15.15 4.38 -3.21
N SER A 65 15.03 4.65 -1.90
CA SER A 65 15.00 3.59 -0.87
C SER A 65 13.78 2.68 -1.00
N LEU A 66 12.62 3.22 -1.44
CA LEU A 66 11.43 2.42 -1.72
C LEU A 66 11.62 1.46 -2.90
N VAL A 67 12.34 1.87 -3.92
CA VAL A 67 12.67 0.97 -5.04
C VAL A 67 13.48 -0.22 -4.53
N ALA A 68 14.46 0.00 -3.65
CA ALA A 68 15.22 -1.08 -3.03
C ALA A 68 14.32 -1.98 -2.15
N LEU A 69 13.46 -1.40 -1.29
CA LEU A 69 12.51 -2.17 -0.49
C LEU A 69 11.57 -3.01 -1.35
N THR A 70 11.04 -2.43 -2.42
CA THR A 70 10.18 -3.13 -3.38
C THR A 70 10.91 -4.30 -4.03
N PHE A 71 12.16 -4.11 -4.43
CA PHE A 71 12.97 -5.18 -5.01
C PHE A 71 13.15 -6.34 -4.03
N PHE A 72 13.52 -6.07 -2.78
CA PHE A 72 13.64 -7.11 -1.75
C PHE A 72 12.30 -7.79 -1.45
N MET A 73 11.20 -7.03 -1.41
CA MET A 73 9.87 -7.60 -1.21
C MET A 73 9.49 -8.56 -2.33
N VAL A 74 9.78 -8.22 -3.59
CA VAL A 74 9.52 -9.11 -4.75
C VAL A 74 10.38 -10.36 -4.68
N LEU A 75 11.64 -10.27 -4.24
CA LEU A 75 12.49 -11.45 -4.01
C LEU A 75 11.92 -12.38 -2.93
N VAL A 76 11.43 -11.81 -1.83
CA VAL A 76 10.76 -12.59 -0.76
C VAL A 76 9.48 -13.23 -1.30
N ALA A 77 8.66 -12.49 -2.06
CA ALA A 77 7.45 -13.01 -2.67
C ALA A 77 7.73 -14.15 -3.67
N TRP A 78 8.84 -14.09 -4.40
CA TRP A 78 9.24 -15.17 -5.30
C TRP A 78 9.55 -16.48 -4.56
N LYS A 79 10.05 -16.41 -3.32
CA LYS A 79 10.35 -17.57 -2.46
C LYS A 79 9.42 -17.61 -1.23
N ILE A 80 8.17 -17.19 -1.39
CA ILE A 80 7.25 -17.00 -0.27
C ILE A 80 7.00 -18.27 0.53
N ASP A 81 6.92 -19.44 -0.13
CA ASP A 81 6.74 -20.75 0.54
C ASP A 81 7.87 -21.06 1.52
N PHE A 82 9.11 -20.76 1.13
CA PHE A 82 10.27 -20.92 2.00
C PHE A 82 10.17 -20.02 3.23
N PHE A 83 9.79 -18.75 3.05
CA PHE A 83 9.68 -17.80 4.16
C PHE A 83 8.48 -18.11 5.07
N ILE A 84 7.35 -18.58 4.53
CA ILE A 84 6.20 -19.02 5.32
C ILE A 84 6.59 -20.26 6.14
N TRP A 85 7.26 -21.23 5.53
CA TRP A 85 7.71 -22.44 6.23
C TRP A 85 8.74 -22.09 7.31
N LEU A 86 9.70 -21.21 7.02
CA LEU A 86 10.73 -20.79 7.99
C LEU A 86 10.09 -20.08 9.21
N TRP A 87 9.04 -19.31 9.01
CA TRP A 87 8.40 -18.54 10.07
C TRP A 87 7.37 -19.34 10.86
N LEU A 88 6.50 -20.09 10.18
CA LEU A 88 5.34 -20.75 10.79
C LEU A 88 5.40 -22.27 10.75
N HIS A 89 6.35 -22.88 10.05
CA HIS A 89 6.47 -24.34 9.81
C HIS A 89 5.18 -24.95 9.22
N ILE A 90 4.45 -24.20 8.38
CA ILE A 90 3.22 -24.62 7.72
C ILE A 90 3.34 -24.43 6.21
N HIS A 91 2.49 -25.17 5.47
CA HIS A 91 2.22 -24.89 4.07
C HIS A 91 0.89 -24.20 3.92
N VAL A 92 0.78 -23.26 3.00
CA VAL A 92 -0.42 -22.49 2.71
C VAL A 92 -0.70 -22.60 1.22
N ASP A 93 -1.90 -23.06 0.88
CA ASP A 93 -2.33 -23.13 -0.51
C ASP A 93 -2.83 -21.76 -0.97
N TYR A 94 -2.25 -21.27 -2.06
CA TYR A 94 -2.63 -20.00 -2.69
C TYR A 94 -2.46 -20.07 -4.21
N SER A 95 -3.19 -19.23 -4.95
CA SER A 95 -2.97 -19.05 -6.38
C SER A 95 -1.89 -18.00 -6.64
N TYR A 96 -1.10 -18.17 -7.70
CA TYR A 96 -0.11 -17.16 -8.11
C TYR A 96 -0.77 -15.82 -8.44
N SER A 97 -2.01 -15.84 -8.95
CA SER A 97 -2.78 -14.61 -9.18
C SER A 97 -3.07 -13.87 -7.88
N LEU A 98 -3.44 -14.58 -6.81
CA LEU A 98 -3.65 -13.99 -5.48
C LEU A 98 -2.37 -13.36 -4.96
N LEU A 99 -1.26 -14.10 -5.01
CA LEU A 99 0.04 -13.61 -4.55
C LEU A 99 0.45 -12.36 -5.34
N GLY A 100 0.33 -12.38 -6.67
CA GLY A 100 0.67 -11.23 -7.52
C GLY A 100 -0.11 -9.97 -7.17
N LEU A 101 -1.42 -10.08 -6.94
CA LEU A 101 -2.25 -8.95 -6.52
C LEU A 101 -1.87 -8.47 -5.10
N MET A 102 -1.61 -9.38 -4.16
CA MET A 102 -1.19 -8.98 -2.81
C MET A 102 0.17 -8.25 -2.83
N VAL A 103 1.10 -8.66 -3.68
CA VAL A 103 2.37 -7.95 -3.90
C VAL A 103 2.11 -6.59 -4.52
N LEU A 104 1.25 -6.49 -5.54
CA LEU A 104 0.85 -5.22 -6.16
C LEU A 104 0.27 -4.26 -5.13
N TYR A 105 -0.65 -4.73 -4.29
CA TYR A 105 -1.22 -3.93 -3.20
C TYR A 105 -0.14 -3.35 -2.30
N GLN A 106 0.82 -4.17 -1.87
CA GLN A 106 1.88 -3.72 -0.99
C GLN A 106 2.83 -2.72 -1.66
N ILE A 107 3.11 -2.88 -2.96
CA ILE A 107 3.85 -1.89 -3.75
C ILE A 107 3.11 -0.56 -3.77
N LEU A 108 1.81 -0.58 -4.06
CA LEU A 108 0.98 0.62 -4.06
C LEU A 108 0.99 1.32 -2.68
N MET A 109 0.91 0.54 -1.60
CA MET A 109 0.97 1.04 -0.22
C MET A 109 2.32 1.67 0.10
N LEU A 110 3.46 1.08 -0.32
CA LEU A 110 4.79 1.64 -0.14
C LEU A 110 4.91 3.03 -0.80
N PHE A 111 4.51 3.13 -2.08
CA PHE A 111 4.57 4.41 -2.79
C PHE A 111 3.59 5.44 -2.23
N ASN A 112 2.37 5.02 -1.89
CA ASN A 112 1.39 5.90 -1.27
C ASN A 112 1.88 6.44 0.08
N GLY A 113 2.47 5.57 0.92
CA GLY A 113 3.01 5.96 2.22
C GLY A 113 3.98 7.12 2.10
N ASN A 114 4.96 7.06 1.19
CA ASN A 114 5.92 8.14 1.00
C ASN A 114 5.26 9.49 0.63
N ASN A 115 4.28 9.45 -0.28
CA ASN A 115 3.53 10.65 -0.66
C ASN A 115 2.71 11.20 0.52
N CYS A 116 2.01 10.33 1.26
CA CYS A 116 1.20 10.73 2.41
C CYS A 116 2.06 11.33 3.54
N TYR A 117 3.25 10.77 3.82
CA TYR A 117 4.15 11.34 4.83
C TYR A 117 4.61 12.76 4.47
N LEU A 118 4.89 13.03 3.20
CA LEU A 118 5.18 14.39 2.73
C LEU A 118 3.97 15.31 2.92
N LEU A 119 2.79 14.91 2.39
CA LEU A 119 1.58 15.74 2.44
C LEU A 119 1.14 16.02 3.88
N ASN A 120 1.20 15.02 4.76
CA ASN A 120 0.91 15.19 6.19
C ASN A 120 1.93 16.13 6.87
N GLY A 121 3.21 16.05 6.49
CA GLY A 121 4.25 16.92 7.02
C GLY A 121 4.06 18.39 6.67
N ILE A 122 3.51 18.69 5.50
CA ILE A 122 3.25 20.08 5.03
C ILE A 122 1.81 20.55 5.29
N GLY A 123 0.93 19.67 5.79
CA GLY A 123 -0.48 20.00 6.08
C GLY A 123 -1.43 19.97 4.89
N GLU A 124 -1.02 19.44 3.74
CA GLU A 124 -1.83 19.38 2.50
C GLU A 124 -2.58 18.05 2.39
N ILE A 125 -3.61 17.84 3.23
CA ILE A 125 -4.28 16.56 3.41
C ILE A 125 -5.59 16.39 2.65
N ASP A 126 -6.16 17.44 2.08
CA ASP A 126 -7.53 17.42 1.53
C ASP A 126 -7.71 16.41 0.39
N TRP A 127 -6.78 16.40 -0.56
CA TRP A 127 -6.83 15.49 -1.71
C TRP A 127 -6.74 14.02 -1.31
N GLN A 128 -5.87 13.72 -0.35
CA GLN A 128 -5.75 12.34 0.14
C GLN A 128 -7.00 11.90 0.91
N LEU A 129 -7.61 12.80 1.71
CA LEU A 129 -8.84 12.51 2.44
C LEU A 129 -9.97 12.11 1.50
N TRP A 130 -10.24 12.94 0.47
CA TRP A 130 -11.26 12.64 -0.52
C TRP A 130 -10.97 11.36 -1.31
N ALA A 131 -9.72 11.14 -1.70
CA ALA A 131 -9.33 9.94 -2.40
C ALA A 131 -9.59 8.66 -1.57
N PHE A 132 -9.29 8.69 -0.26
CA PHE A 132 -9.58 7.56 0.63
C PHE A 132 -11.07 7.34 0.84
N ILE A 133 -11.88 8.41 0.96
CA ILE A 133 -13.35 8.29 1.09
C ILE A 133 -13.93 7.63 -0.16
N VAL A 134 -13.56 8.10 -1.34
CA VAL A 134 -14.05 7.53 -2.61
C VAL A 134 -13.60 6.08 -2.76
N ALA A 135 -12.33 5.78 -2.49
CA ALA A 135 -11.79 4.43 -2.57
C ALA A 135 -12.51 3.47 -1.60
N ALA A 136 -12.76 3.89 -0.36
CA ALA A 136 -13.48 3.10 0.63
C ALA A 136 -14.93 2.83 0.22
N ALA A 137 -15.61 3.82 -0.36
CA ALA A 137 -16.99 3.67 -0.84
C ALA A 137 -17.10 2.71 -2.04
N LEU A 138 -16.10 2.72 -2.94
CA LEU A 138 -16.07 1.86 -4.11
C LEU A 138 -15.60 0.44 -3.81
N MET A 139 -14.71 0.26 -2.83
CA MET A 139 -14.07 -1.01 -2.51
C MET A 139 -15.08 -2.10 -2.16
N VAL A 140 -16.09 -1.81 -1.33
CA VAL A 140 -17.07 -2.81 -0.86
C VAL A 140 -17.95 -3.34 -2.00
N PRO A 141 -18.63 -2.49 -2.81
CA PRO A 141 -19.44 -2.97 -3.93
C PRO A 141 -18.60 -3.69 -5.00
N MET A 142 -17.36 -3.22 -5.27
CA MET A 142 -16.47 -3.90 -6.21
C MET A 142 -16.01 -5.27 -5.69
N ALA A 143 -15.69 -5.38 -4.38
CA ALA A 143 -15.31 -6.64 -3.78
C ALA A 143 -16.45 -7.67 -3.89
N TYR A 144 -17.70 -7.26 -3.65
CA TYR A 144 -18.86 -8.11 -3.81
C TYR A 144 -19.08 -8.51 -5.29
N CYS A 145 -18.99 -7.55 -6.20
CA CYS A 145 -19.15 -7.79 -7.64
C CYS A 145 -18.11 -8.79 -8.16
N PHE A 146 -16.83 -8.58 -7.89
CA PHE A 146 -15.77 -9.44 -8.42
C PHE A 146 -15.74 -10.81 -7.74
N SER A 147 -15.99 -10.86 -6.43
CA SER A 147 -15.92 -12.11 -5.70
C SER A 147 -17.13 -13.01 -5.99
N VAL A 148 -18.35 -12.46 -5.99
CA VAL A 148 -19.59 -13.23 -6.09
C VAL A 148 -20.09 -13.31 -7.53
N TYR A 149 -20.32 -12.17 -8.22
CA TYR A 149 -20.89 -12.18 -9.57
C TYR A 149 -19.91 -12.70 -10.62
N LEU A 150 -18.63 -12.34 -10.53
CA LEU A 150 -17.61 -12.84 -11.45
C LEU A 150 -16.96 -14.15 -10.98
N ASN A 151 -17.40 -14.72 -9.83
CA ASN A 151 -16.90 -15.98 -9.26
C ASN A 151 -15.37 -16.02 -9.06
N MET A 152 -14.72 -14.85 -8.83
CA MET A 152 -13.27 -14.78 -8.62
C MET A 152 -12.85 -15.11 -7.18
N GLY A 153 -13.81 -15.27 -6.26
CA GLY A 153 -13.52 -15.60 -4.87
C GLY A 153 -12.59 -14.60 -4.18
N LEU A 154 -11.56 -15.11 -3.49
CA LEU A 154 -10.59 -14.28 -2.75
C LEU A 154 -9.80 -13.35 -3.68
N VAL A 155 -9.45 -13.80 -4.89
CA VAL A 155 -8.75 -12.99 -5.90
C VAL A 155 -9.56 -11.75 -6.24
N GLY A 156 -10.89 -11.87 -6.37
CA GLY A 156 -11.80 -10.75 -6.66
C GLY A 156 -11.81 -9.69 -5.57
N ILE A 157 -11.78 -10.09 -4.30
CA ILE A 157 -11.73 -9.16 -3.16
C ILE A 157 -10.40 -8.37 -3.17
N VAL A 158 -9.28 -9.05 -3.40
CA VAL A 158 -7.96 -8.40 -3.44
C VAL A 158 -7.85 -7.48 -4.65
N LEU A 159 -8.36 -7.89 -5.82
CA LEU A 159 -8.41 -7.05 -7.02
C LEU A 159 -9.22 -5.77 -6.80
N ALA A 160 -10.38 -5.85 -6.14
CA ALA A 160 -11.19 -4.67 -5.80
C ALA A 160 -10.41 -3.71 -4.89
N ASN A 161 -9.65 -4.25 -3.94
CA ASN A 161 -8.80 -3.46 -3.06
C ASN A 161 -7.66 -2.77 -3.83
N ASP A 162 -7.03 -3.46 -4.77
CA ASP A 162 -5.96 -2.91 -5.62
C ASP A 162 -6.47 -1.77 -6.49
N ILE A 163 -7.63 -1.94 -7.14
CA ILE A 163 -8.24 -0.89 -7.96
C ILE A 163 -8.58 0.33 -7.10
N SER A 164 -9.16 0.11 -5.92
CA SER A 164 -9.46 1.19 -4.99
C SER A 164 -8.18 1.92 -4.55
N MET A 165 -7.10 1.17 -4.28
CA MET A 165 -5.82 1.74 -3.89
C MET A 165 -5.14 2.49 -5.05
N LEU A 166 -5.28 2.03 -6.29
CA LEU A 166 -4.80 2.75 -7.48
C LEU A 166 -5.42 4.15 -7.59
N ILE A 167 -6.71 4.30 -7.28
CA ILE A 167 -7.38 5.62 -7.26
C ILE A 167 -6.70 6.54 -6.23
N VAL A 168 -6.43 6.03 -5.04
CA VAL A 168 -5.75 6.80 -3.99
C VAL A 168 -4.35 7.20 -4.43
N VAL A 169 -3.53 6.22 -4.84
CA VAL A 169 -2.13 6.46 -5.23
C VAL A 169 -2.03 7.49 -6.35
N THR A 170 -2.85 7.36 -7.39
CA THR A 170 -2.83 8.29 -8.52
C THR A 170 -3.23 9.70 -8.11
N THR A 171 -4.27 9.84 -7.30
CA THR A 171 -4.74 11.16 -6.82
C THR A 171 -3.69 11.82 -5.94
N VAL A 172 -3.13 11.10 -4.98
CA VAL A 172 -2.12 11.60 -4.04
C VAL A 172 -0.82 11.95 -4.78
N MET A 173 -0.40 11.11 -5.73
CA MET A 173 0.79 11.37 -6.55
C MET A 173 0.64 12.62 -7.43
N LEU A 174 -0.54 12.83 -8.02
CA LEU A 174 -0.84 14.03 -8.80
C LEU A 174 -0.78 15.29 -7.93
N ASN A 175 -1.29 15.23 -6.69
CA ASN A 175 -1.19 16.34 -5.75
C ASN A 175 0.27 16.70 -5.44
N VAL A 176 1.11 15.72 -5.12
CA VAL A 176 2.55 15.93 -4.86
C VAL A 176 3.24 16.54 -6.09
N GLN A 177 2.92 16.07 -7.31
CA GLN A 177 3.50 16.62 -8.53
C GLN A 177 3.08 18.08 -8.77
N MET A 178 1.81 18.43 -8.49
CA MET A 178 1.32 19.81 -8.58
C MET A 178 2.03 20.73 -7.59
N LEU A 179 2.24 20.26 -6.35
CA LEU A 179 3.00 21.02 -5.34
C LEU A 179 4.44 21.26 -5.78
N PHE A 180 5.12 20.23 -6.28
CA PHE A 180 6.49 20.41 -6.77
C PHE A 180 6.61 21.35 -7.98
N LYS A 181 5.56 21.47 -8.80
CA LYS A 181 5.50 22.48 -9.87
C LYS A 181 5.33 23.90 -9.34
N LYS A 182 4.54 24.08 -8.28
CA LYS A 182 4.36 25.40 -7.63
C LYS A 182 5.63 25.90 -6.94
N TRP A 183 6.50 25.01 -6.49
CA TRP A 183 7.74 25.34 -5.78
C TRP A 183 8.95 25.55 -6.72
N LYS A 184 8.74 25.59 -8.02
CA LYS A 184 9.75 25.99 -9.01
C LYS A 184 9.84 27.49 -9.15
#